data_f3afc16e32028720044cf729b0037441
#
_entry.id   f3afc16e32028720044cf729b0037441
#
_cell.length_a   1.000
_cell.length_b   1.000
_cell.length_c   1.000
_cell.angle_alpha   90.00
_cell.angle_beta   90.00
_cell.angle_gamma   90.00
#
_symmetry.space_group_name_H-M   'P 1'
#
loop_
_entity.id
_entity.type
_entity.pdbx_description
1 polymer ?
#
loop_
_entity_poly.entity_id
_entity_poly.type
_entity_poly.pdbx_seq_one_letter_code
_entity_poly.pdbx_strand_id
1 'polypeptide(L)'
;MRRFAIQILVSLHYMKEFNIVHCDMKPENILLRKSNKSGIKVIDFGSGTYESEQFYTYIQSRFYRAPEIMMGIRYTPAIDMWSLGCILYELFVGFPIFAGEDEKEQMQCIMEVKGVPPRSMIVVASRRKVFFDDDYRPLQQPNSKGKLRSINSKELAQLMQADEVQADFVDFIDKCLEWKPDKRMTPEDAFRHPWIKTGIKELKQKMEQQ
;
A
#
# COMPACT_ATOMS: atom_id res chain seq x y z
N MET A 1 -11.11 10.68 -7.00
CA MET A 1 -10.36 9.70 -6.20
C MET A 1 -11.21 8.50 -5.79
N ARG A 2 -12.29 8.64 -5.00
CA ARG A 2 -13.15 7.52 -4.48
C ARG A 2 -13.62 6.53 -5.55
N ARG A 3 -14.00 7.01 -6.75
CA ARG A 3 -14.44 6.13 -7.85
C ARG A 3 -13.35 5.16 -8.35
N PHE A 4 -12.10 5.60 -8.36
CA PHE A 4 -10.96 4.73 -8.69
C PHE A 4 -10.73 3.71 -7.58
N ALA A 5 -10.68 4.17 -6.32
CA ALA A 5 -10.50 3.30 -5.16
C ALA A 5 -11.56 2.20 -5.09
N ILE A 6 -12.84 2.52 -5.27
CA ILE A 6 -13.94 1.54 -5.27
C ILE A 6 -13.73 0.46 -6.33
N GLN A 7 -13.34 0.83 -7.56
CA GLN A 7 -13.13 -0.13 -8.64
C GLN A 7 -11.89 -1.01 -8.41
N ILE A 8 -10.80 -0.43 -7.87
CA ILE A 8 -9.61 -1.20 -7.48
C ILE A 8 -9.98 -2.18 -6.37
N LEU A 9 -10.72 -1.73 -5.35
CA LEU A 9 -11.19 -2.59 -4.25
C LEU A 9 -12.06 -3.74 -4.73
N VAL A 10 -12.94 -3.51 -5.71
CA VAL A 10 -13.72 -4.59 -6.35
C VAL A 10 -12.80 -5.63 -6.98
N SER A 11 -11.74 -5.18 -7.69
CA SER A 11 -10.77 -6.10 -8.29
C SER A 11 -9.98 -6.87 -7.22
N LEU A 12 -9.52 -6.18 -6.15
CA LEU A 12 -8.79 -6.82 -5.05
C LEU A 12 -9.65 -7.81 -4.27
N HIS A 13 -10.90 -7.47 -4.02
CA HIS A 13 -11.86 -8.38 -3.38
C HIS A 13 -12.06 -9.65 -4.21
N TYR A 14 -12.28 -9.48 -5.52
CA TYR A 14 -12.45 -10.63 -6.42
C TYR A 14 -11.21 -11.52 -6.45
N MET A 15 -10.03 -10.94 -6.57
CA MET A 15 -8.77 -11.71 -6.52
C MET A 15 -8.61 -12.46 -5.21
N LYS A 16 -8.91 -11.83 -4.08
CA LYS A 16 -8.86 -12.46 -2.75
C LYS A 16 -9.82 -13.66 -2.64
N GLU A 17 -11.05 -13.56 -3.14
CA GLU A 17 -12.01 -14.66 -3.16
C GLU A 17 -11.50 -15.89 -3.93
N PHE A 18 -10.65 -15.69 -4.92
CA PHE A 18 -9.99 -16.74 -5.68
C PHE A 18 -8.58 -17.08 -5.19
N ASN A 19 -8.18 -16.57 -4.02
CA ASN A 19 -6.83 -16.72 -3.45
C ASN A 19 -5.71 -16.28 -4.41
N ILE A 20 -5.97 -15.27 -5.23
CA ILE A 20 -5.00 -14.68 -6.15
C ILE A 20 -4.39 -13.45 -5.51
N VAL A 21 -3.07 -13.34 -5.58
CA VAL A 21 -2.29 -12.16 -5.23
C VAL A 21 -1.74 -11.57 -6.53
N HIS A 22 -1.98 -10.29 -6.77
CA HIS A 22 -1.53 -9.62 -8.00
C HIS A 22 -0.01 -9.45 -8.06
N CYS A 23 0.59 -9.13 -6.93
CA CYS A 23 2.05 -9.00 -6.73
C CYS A 23 2.74 -7.86 -7.50
N ASP A 24 2.03 -7.03 -8.27
CA ASP A 24 2.61 -5.84 -8.92
C ASP A 24 1.57 -4.72 -9.12
N MET A 25 0.77 -4.46 -8.08
CA MET A 25 -0.14 -3.32 -8.09
C MET A 25 0.64 -2.02 -8.08
N LYS A 26 0.44 -1.19 -9.11
CA LYS A 26 1.05 0.14 -9.30
C LYS A 26 0.20 0.97 -10.27
N PRO A 27 0.38 2.31 -10.35
CA PRO A 27 -0.40 3.15 -11.26
C PRO A 27 -0.38 2.68 -12.71
N GLU A 28 0.78 2.21 -13.20
CA GLU A 28 0.95 1.74 -14.59
C GLU A 28 0.09 0.52 -14.92
N ASN A 29 -0.27 -0.28 -13.92
CA ASN A 29 -1.11 -1.47 -14.07
C ASN A 29 -2.61 -1.18 -13.83
N ILE A 30 -3.00 0.10 -13.74
CA ILE A 30 -4.39 0.54 -13.60
C ILE A 30 -4.73 1.44 -14.78
N LEU A 31 -5.33 0.87 -15.82
CA LEU A 31 -5.63 1.59 -17.06
C LEU A 31 -7.04 2.19 -17.03
N LEU A 32 -7.18 3.38 -17.57
CA LEU A 32 -8.49 3.95 -17.89
C LEU A 32 -9.09 3.20 -19.08
N ARG A 33 -10.35 2.77 -18.98
CA ARG A 33 -11.07 2.14 -20.11
C ARG A 33 -11.30 3.10 -21.27
N LYS A 34 -11.49 4.38 -20.95
CA LYS A 34 -11.64 5.49 -21.90
C LYS A 34 -11.05 6.74 -21.26
N SER A 35 -10.32 7.56 -22.02
CA SER A 35 -9.60 8.74 -21.53
C SER A 35 -10.48 9.78 -20.83
N ASN A 36 -11.76 9.85 -21.15
CA ASN A 36 -12.71 10.83 -20.60
C ASN A 36 -13.71 10.24 -19.58
N LYS A 37 -13.49 9.00 -19.12
CA LYS A 37 -14.37 8.31 -18.17
C LYS A 37 -13.58 7.75 -17.00
N SER A 38 -14.23 7.58 -15.86
CA SER A 38 -13.64 7.07 -14.63
C SER A 38 -13.57 5.54 -14.54
N GLY A 39 -13.97 4.81 -15.59
CA GLY A 39 -13.88 3.35 -15.62
C GLY A 39 -12.43 2.90 -15.74
N ILE A 40 -12.01 1.95 -14.92
CA ILE A 40 -10.65 1.40 -14.92
C ILE A 40 -10.64 -0.09 -15.22
N LYS A 41 -9.45 -0.61 -15.48
CA LYS A 41 -9.12 -2.02 -15.57
C LYS A 41 -7.76 -2.26 -14.95
N VAL A 42 -7.68 -3.20 -14.01
CA VAL A 42 -6.41 -3.74 -13.51
C VAL A 42 -5.87 -4.71 -14.55
N ILE A 43 -4.59 -4.60 -14.85
CA ILE A 43 -3.90 -5.37 -15.89
C ILE A 43 -2.59 -5.95 -15.35
N ASP A 44 -1.93 -6.78 -16.15
CA ASP A 44 -0.60 -7.36 -15.91
C ASP A 44 -0.54 -8.29 -14.70
N PHE A 45 -1.09 -9.47 -14.88
CA PHE A 45 -1.01 -10.58 -13.92
C PHE A 45 0.25 -11.45 -14.08
N GLY A 46 1.26 -10.97 -14.84
CA GLY A 46 2.50 -11.71 -15.10
C GLY A 46 3.32 -12.07 -13.86
N SER A 47 3.17 -11.30 -12.78
CA SER A 47 3.77 -11.59 -11.47
C SER A 47 2.78 -12.21 -10.49
N GLY A 48 1.52 -12.40 -10.88
CA GLY A 48 0.46 -12.92 -10.03
C GLY A 48 0.71 -14.37 -9.62
N THR A 49 0.25 -14.71 -8.42
CA THR A 49 0.38 -16.05 -7.87
C THR A 49 -0.85 -16.42 -7.04
N TYR A 50 -1.07 -17.71 -6.84
CA TYR A 50 -2.00 -18.15 -5.81
C TYR A 50 -1.37 -18.03 -4.42
N GLU A 51 -2.16 -17.69 -3.42
CA GLU A 51 -1.67 -17.57 -2.03
C GLU A 51 -0.99 -18.84 -1.50
N SER A 52 -1.41 -20.00 -2.00
CA SER A 52 -0.79 -21.30 -1.69
C SER A 52 0.57 -21.52 -2.38
N GLU A 53 0.85 -20.81 -3.49
CA GLU A 53 1.96 -21.05 -4.39
C GLU A 53 2.91 -19.86 -4.44
N GLN A 54 3.62 -19.58 -3.34
CA GLN A 54 4.52 -18.44 -3.23
C GLN A 54 5.92 -18.79 -3.73
N PHE A 55 6.12 -18.75 -5.06
CA PHE A 55 7.39 -19.11 -5.69
C PHE A 55 8.43 -17.99 -5.65
N TYR A 56 8.02 -16.74 -5.57
CA TYR A 56 8.90 -15.59 -5.68
C TYR A 56 9.01 -14.83 -4.37
N THR A 57 10.26 -14.57 -3.95
CA THR A 57 10.55 -13.76 -2.74
C THR A 57 10.80 -12.29 -3.06
N TYR A 58 11.12 -11.96 -4.32
CA TYR A 58 11.36 -10.59 -4.77
C TYR A 58 10.27 -10.18 -5.77
N ILE A 59 9.18 -9.67 -5.24
CA ILE A 59 7.99 -9.25 -5.98
C ILE A 59 7.61 -7.81 -5.62
N GLN A 60 6.67 -7.26 -6.33
CA GLN A 60 6.18 -5.88 -6.30
C GLN A 60 7.22 -4.86 -6.77
N SER A 61 6.76 -3.83 -7.43
CA SER A 61 7.57 -2.66 -7.76
C SER A 61 7.93 -1.91 -6.47
N ARG A 62 9.19 -1.50 -6.32
CA ARG A 62 9.80 -1.06 -5.05
C ARG A 62 8.96 -0.04 -4.28
N PHE A 63 8.47 1.01 -4.93
CA PHE A 63 7.75 2.08 -4.25
C PHE A 63 6.39 1.65 -3.67
N TYR A 64 5.85 0.52 -4.14
CA TYR A 64 4.56 -0.05 -3.72
C TYR A 64 4.73 -1.36 -2.96
N ARG A 65 5.99 -1.76 -2.67
CA ARG A 65 6.32 -3.03 -2.04
C ARG A 65 5.98 -3.02 -0.57
N ALA A 66 5.23 -4.03 -0.15
CA ALA A 66 4.86 -4.23 1.24
C ALA A 66 6.09 -4.61 2.10
N PRO A 67 6.12 -4.17 3.37
CA PRO A 67 7.27 -4.41 4.25
C PRO A 67 7.54 -5.89 4.51
N GLU A 68 6.51 -6.73 4.61
CA GLU A 68 6.66 -8.18 4.76
C GLU A 68 7.44 -8.83 3.62
N ILE A 69 7.32 -8.33 2.38
CA ILE A 69 8.11 -8.79 1.23
C ILE A 69 9.59 -8.46 1.44
N MET A 70 9.89 -7.21 1.80
CA MET A 70 11.26 -6.79 2.07
C MET A 70 11.89 -7.57 3.23
N MET A 71 11.11 -7.85 4.26
CA MET A 71 11.56 -8.57 5.46
C MET A 71 11.66 -10.09 5.26
N GLY A 72 11.20 -10.62 4.12
CA GLY A 72 11.20 -12.06 3.84
C GLY A 72 10.23 -12.83 4.76
N ILE A 73 9.08 -12.24 5.04
CA ILE A 73 7.96 -12.86 5.75
C ILE A 73 6.97 -13.39 4.71
N ARG A 74 6.31 -14.50 5.02
CA ARG A 74 5.27 -15.04 4.15
C ARG A 74 4.18 -13.99 3.90
N TYR A 75 3.81 -13.81 2.65
CA TYR A 75 2.83 -12.80 2.24
C TYR A 75 1.44 -13.40 1.97
N THR A 76 0.46 -12.54 1.93
CA THR A 76 -0.95 -12.84 1.65
C THR A 76 -1.49 -11.78 0.69
N PRO A 77 -2.74 -11.84 0.22
CA PRO A 77 -3.35 -10.75 -0.54
C PRO A 77 -3.28 -9.36 0.11
N ALA A 78 -2.94 -9.29 1.39
CA ALA A 78 -2.73 -8.02 2.09
C ALA A 78 -1.61 -7.15 1.48
N ILE A 79 -0.64 -7.71 0.73
CA ILE A 79 0.40 -6.92 0.05
C ILE A 79 -0.19 -6.00 -1.01
N ASP A 80 -1.26 -6.42 -1.70
CA ASP A 80 -1.93 -5.60 -2.71
C ASP A 80 -2.72 -4.43 -2.07
N MET A 81 -3.21 -4.61 -0.83
CA MET A 81 -3.81 -3.51 -0.06
C MET A 81 -2.78 -2.46 0.38
N TRP A 82 -1.56 -2.87 0.72
CA TRP A 82 -0.44 -1.94 0.94
C TRP A 82 -0.16 -1.11 -0.32
N SER A 83 -0.04 -1.78 -1.47
CA SER A 83 0.16 -1.11 -2.75
C SER A 83 -0.99 -0.13 -3.06
N LEU A 84 -2.25 -0.50 -2.77
CA LEU A 84 -3.39 0.39 -2.93
C LEU A 84 -3.23 1.68 -2.11
N GLY A 85 -2.78 1.58 -0.86
CA GLY A 85 -2.49 2.76 -0.03
C GLY A 85 -1.44 3.68 -0.67
N CYS A 86 -0.35 3.11 -1.16
CA CYS A 86 0.70 3.85 -1.88
C CYS A 86 0.17 4.51 -3.17
N ILE A 87 -0.62 3.78 -3.96
CA ILE A 87 -1.21 4.28 -5.21
C ILE A 87 -2.15 5.45 -4.94
N LEU A 88 -3.05 5.34 -3.96
CA LEU A 88 -4.01 6.39 -3.65
C LEU A 88 -3.33 7.65 -3.12
N TYR A 89 -2.29 7.48 -2.30
CA TYR A 89 -1.45 8.61 -1.88
C TYR A 89 -0.84 9.32 -3.09
N GLU A 90 -0.17 8.58 -3.97
CA GLU A 90 0.49 9.13 -5.16
C GLU A 90 -0.48 9.80 -6.12
N LEU A 91 -1.64 9.21 -6.37
CA LEU A 91 -2.69 9.83 -7.18
C LEU A 91 -3.23 11.14 -6.58
N PHE A 92 -3.13 11.31 -5.27
CA PHE A 92 -3.58 12.52 -4.58
C PHE A 92 -2.50 13.60 -4.53
N VAL A 93 -1.27 13.23 -4.17
CA VAL A 93 -0.15 14.15 -3.93
C VAL A 93 0.67 14.41 -5.20
N GLY A 94 0.70 13.46 -6.14
CA GLY A 94 1.47 13.53 -7.39
C GLY A 94 2.84 12.86 -7.31
N PHE A 95 3.26 12.34 -6.16
CA PHE A 95 4.54 11.67 -5.95
C PHE A 95 4.38 10.42 -5.08
N PRO A 96 5.21 9.37 -5.29
CA PRO A 96 5.19 8.18 -4.43
C PRO A 96 5.45 8.54 -2.96
N ILE A 97 4.71 7.90 -2.04
CA ILE A 97 4.90 8.12 -0.59
C ILE A 97 6.27 7.60 -0.13
N PHE A 98 6.70 6.45 -0.65
CA PHE A 98 7.95 5.78 -0.31
C PHE A 98 8.82 5.62 -1.57
N ALA A 99 9.75 6.55 -1.81
CA ALA A 99 10.60 6.58 -3.00
C ALA A 99 12.08 6.30 -2.62
N GLY A 100 12.37 5.11 -2.14
CA GLY A 100 13.72 4.68 -1.79
C GLY A 100 14.56 4.37 -3.03
N GLU A 101 15.83 4.75 -3.01
CA GLU A 101 16.80 4.47 -4.10
C GLU A 101 17.10 2.98 -4.21
N ASP A 102 17.11 2.30 -3.08
CA ASP A 102 17.27 0.86 -2.94
C ASP A 102 16.31 0.30 -1.88
N GLU A 103 16.42 -0.97 -1.58
CA GLU A 103 15.54 -1.66 -0.64
C GLU A 103 15.77 -1.23 0.82
N LYS A 104 17.00 -0.83 1.18
CA LYS A 104 17.31 -0.33 2.53
C LYS A 104 16.72 1.06 2.74
N GLU A 105 16.90 1.95 1.77
CA GLU A 105 16.29 3.28 1.84
C GLU A 105 14.75 3.19 1.75
N GLN A 106 14.21 2.23 0.98
CA GLN A 106 12.77 1.99 0.94
C GLN A 106 12.21 1.69 2.32
N MET A 107 12.85 0.81 3.09
CA MET A 107 12.46 0.52 4.47
C MET A 107 12.58 1.76 5.37
N GLN A 108 13.63 2.57 5.20
CA GLN A 108 13.80 3.81 5.94
C GLN A 108 12.72 4.84 5.59
N CYS A 109 12.30 4.94 4.32
CA CYS A 109 11.16 5.77 3.91
C CYS A 109 9.86 5.37 4.63
N ILE A 110 9.61 4.08 4.76
CA ILE A 110 8.45 3.57 5.49
C ILE A 110 8.58 3.92 6.98
N MET A 111 9.74 3.67 7.59
CA MET A 111 9.96 3.99 9.00
C MET A 111 9.93 5.51 9.29
N GLU A 112 10.25 6.36 8.33
CA GLU A 112 10.15 7.82 8.46
C GLU A 112 8.69 8.25 8.72
N VAL A 113 7.71 7.51 8.17
CA VAL A 113 6.27 7.80 8.30
C VAL A 113 5.59 6.91 9.34
N LYS A 114 5.84 5.61 9.31
CA LYS A 114 5.11 4.59 10.10
C LYS A 114 5.85 4.17 11.38
N GLY A 115 7.00 4.75 11.67
CA GLY A 115 7.85 4.32 12.80
C GLY A 115 8.49 2.95 12.58
N VAL A 116 9.02 2.36 13.63
CA VAL A 116 9.66 1.03 13.59
C VAL A 116 8.57 -0.06 13.49
N PRO A 117 8.75 -1.09 12.65
CA PRO A 117 7.82 -2.21 12.61
C PRO A 117 7.73 -2.93 13.97
N PRO A 118 6.57 -3.53 14.29
CA PRO A 118 6.40 -4.27 15.52
C PRO A 118 7.48 -5.36 15.70
N ARG A 119 8.03 -5.51 16.92
CA ARG A 119 9.07 -6.50 17.22
C ARG A 119 8.68 -7.91 16.78
N SER A 120 7.40 -8.27 16.88
CA SER A 120 6.89 -9.57 16.43
C SER A 120 7.13 -9.84 14.93
N MET A 121 7.13 -8.80 14.08
CA MET A 121 7.49 -8.93 12.67
C MET A 121 8.99 -9.04 12.49
N ILE A 122 9.78 -8.25 13.21
CA ILE A 122 11.25 -8.26 13.09
C ILE A 122 11.82 -9.62 13.48
N VAL A 123 11.27 -10.25 14.52
CA VAL A 123 11.74 -11.56 15.02
C VAL A 123 11.56 -12.68 14.01
N VAL A 124 10.44 -12.70 13.28
CA VAL A 124 10.11 -13.75 12.28
C VAL A 124 10.70 -13.46 10.89
N ALA A 125 11.29 -12.30 10.70
CA ALA A 125 11.82 -11.86 9.41
C ALA A 125 13.08 -12.64 9.02
N SER A 126 13.03 -13.43 7.96
CA SER A 126 14.18 -14.18 7.45
C SER A 126 15.30 -13.27 6.93
N ARG A 127 14.96 -12.06 6.48
CA ARG A 127 15.88 -11.04 5.98
C ARG A 127 16.16 -9.93 7.01
N ARG A 128 15.92 -10.20 8.30
CA ARG A 128 16.07 -9.22 9.39
C ARG A 128 17.40 -8.46 9.33
N LYS A 129 18.52 -9.16 9.16
CA LYS A 129 19.88 -8.58 9.19
C LYS A 129 20.15 -7.55 8.08
N VAL A 130 19.29 -7.46 7.07
CA VAL A 130 19.39 -6.42 6.02
C VAL A 130 18.98 -5.05 6.56
N PHE A 131 18.04 -5.02 7.52
CA PHE A 131 17.36 -3.80 7.98
C PHE A 131 17.55 -3.53 9.49
N PHE A 132 17.90 -4.54 10.28
CA PHE A 132 18.00 -4.45 11.74
C PHE A 132 19.27 -5.13 12.25
N ASP A 133 19.84 -4.57 13.33
CA ASP A 133 20.95 -5.17 14.07
C ASP A 133 20.51 -6.37 14.93
N ASP A 134 21.44 -6.92 15.70
CA ASP A 134 21.16 -8.08 16.56
C ASP A 134 20.28 -7.72 17.77
N ASP A 135 20.23 -6.44 18.16
CA ASP A 135 19.32 -5.90 19.19
C ASP A 135 17.94 -5.50 18.60
N TYR A 136 17.68 -5.79 17.33
CA TYR A 136 16.45 -5.42 16.59
C TYR A 136 16.27 -3.91 16.37
N ARG A 137 17.36 -3.13 16.45
CA ARG A 137 17.34 -1.69 16.14
C ARG A 137 17.51 -1.48 14.64
N PRO A 138 16.81 -0.49 14.05
CA PRO A 138 16.93 -0.18 12.63
C PRO A 138 18.37 0.20 12.24
N LEU A 139 18.86 -0.40 11.17
CA LEU A 139 20.11 0.02 10.51
C LEU A 139 19.82 1.26 9.67
N GLN A 140 20.30 2.41 10.13
CA GLN A 140 20.13 3.68 9.43
C GLN A 140 21.39 4.01 8.64
N GLN A 141 21.20 4.30 7.35
CA GLN A 141 22.29 4.70 6.45
C GLN A 141 21.85 5.93 5.65
N PRO A 142 22.74 6.91 5.41
CA PRO A 142 22.43 8.00 4.51
C PRO A 142 22.27 7.47 3.07
N ASN A 143 21.35 8.09 2.32
CA ASN A 143 21.16 7.78 0.91
C ASN A 143 22.32 8.34 0.05
N SER A 144 22.30 8.15 -1.29
CA SER A 144 23.31 8.64 -2.22
C SER A 144 23.58 10.15 -2.14
N LYS A 145 22.59 10.92 -1.66
CA LYS A 145 22.67 12.37 -1.46
C LYS A 145 23.09 12.76 -0.03
N GLY A 146 23.51 11.80 0.80
CA GLY A 146 23.90 12.05 2.20
C GLY A 146 22.74 12.29 3.16
N LYS A 147 21.49 12.09 2.73
CA LYS A 147 20.32 12.30 3.58
C LYS A 147 20.10 11.09 4.50
N LEU A 148 20.15 11.30 5.81
CA LEU A 148 19.71 10.36 6.81
C LEU A 148 18.23 10.61 7.14
N ARG A 149 17.41 9.54 7.16
CA ARG A 149 15.98 9.65 7.49
C ARG A 149 15.76 9.45 8.97
N SER A 150 14.97 10.33 9.57
CA SER A 150 14.59 10.23 10.98
C SER A 150 13.31 9.40 11.12
N ILE A 151 13.35 8.40 11.96
CA ILE A 151 12.21 7.50 12.20
C ILE A 151 11.04 8.28 12.80
N ASN A 152 9.82 8.01 12.32
CA ASN A 152 8.57 8.62 12.79
C ASN A 152 8.61 10.16 12.81
N SER A 153 9.27 10.75 11.83
CA SER A 153 9.45 12.22 11.74
C SER A 153 8.46 12.90 10.81
N LYS A 154 7.63 12.13 10.11
CA LYS A 154 6.62 12.64 9.18
C LYS A 154 5.26 12.06 9.48
N GLU A 155 4.27 12.92 9.57
CA GLU A 155 2.87 12.54 9.70
C GLU A 155 2.21 12.45 8.32
N LEU A 156 1.39 11.41 8.11
CA LEU A 156 0.71 11.17 6.83
C LEU A 156 -0.18 12.35 6.43
N ALA A 157 -0.93 12.91 7.37
CA ALA A 157 -1.79 14.07 7.11
C ALA A 157 -1.00 15.30 6.63
N GLN A 158 0.19 15.55 7.23
CA GLN A 158 1.07 16.66 6.82
C GLN A 158 1.65 16.41 5.43
N LEU A 159 2.08 15.18 5.13
CA LEU A 159 2.58 14.82 3.81
C LEU A 159 1.52 14.99 2.71
N MET A 160 0.27 14.73 3.04
CA MET A 160 -0.88 14.91 2.15
C MET A 160 -1.36 16.36 2.11
N GLN A 161 -0.89 17.25 2.96
CA GLN A 161 -1.43 18.58 3.16
C GLN A 161 -2.95 18.56 3.34
N ALA A 162 -3.41 17.52 4.07
CA ALA A 162 -4.82 17.22 4.24
C ALA A 162 -5.46 18.14 5.28
N ASP A 163 -6.65 18.62 4.97
CA ASP A 163 -7.53 19.32 5.89
C ASP A 163 -8.51 18.35 6.61
N GLU A 164 -9.38 18.88 7.46
CA GLU A 164 -10.38 18.10 8.19
C GLU A 164 -11.35 17.35 7.26
N VAL A 165 -11.63 17.89 6.07
CA VAL A 165 -12.54 17.26 5.08
C VAL A 165 -11.93 15.97 4.51
N GLN A 166 -10.59 15.86 4.51
CA GLN A 166 -9.86 14.71 4.02
C GLN A 166 -9.48 13.70 5.12
N ALA A 167 -9.86 13.94 6.38
CA ALA A 167 -9.51 13.08 7.51
C ALA A 167 -9.86 11.60 7.28
N ASP A 168 -11.06 11.31 6.76
CA ASP A 168 -11.46 9.93 6.40
C ASP A 168 -10.58 9.33 5.31
N PHE A 169 -10.04 10.14 4.40
CA PHE A 169 -9.15 9.66 3.34
C PHE A 169 -7.76 9.35 3.88
N VAL A 170 -7.24 10.19 4.76
CA VAL A 170 -5.97 9.95 5.47
C VAL A 170 -6.06 8.67 6.29
N ASP A 171 -7.13 8.49 7.07
CA ASP A 171 -7.40 7.29 7.87
C ASP A 171 -7.49 6.03 6.99
N PHE A 172 -8.13 6.13 5.83
CA PHE A 172 -8.19 5.03 4.86
C PHE A 172 -6.80 4.61 4.37
N ILE A 173 -5.97 5.58 3.97
CA ILE A 173 -4.58 5.30 3.53
C ILE A 173 -3.77 4.72 4.68
N ASP A 174 -3.88 5.27 5.88
CA ASP A 174 -3.14 4.80 7.05
C ASP A 174 -3.45 3.34 7.38
N LYS A 175 -4.72 2.93 7.28
CA LYS A 175 -5.18 1.55 7.47
C LYS A 175 -4.71 0.60 6.35
N CYS A 176 -4.52 1.10 5.13
CA CYS A 176 -3.86 0.32 4.07
C CYS A 176 -2.36 0.13 4.36
N LEU A 177 -1.73 1.12 5.00
CA LEU A 177 -0.29 1.12 5.33
C LEU A 177 -0.01 0.59 6.75
N GLU A 178 -0.84 -0.33 7.25
CA GLU A 178 -0.58 -1.03 8.50
C GLU A 178 0.57 -2.02 8.33
N TRP A 179 1.51 -2.02 9.31
CA TRP A 179 2.68 -2.90 9.30
C TRP A 179 2.29 -4.38 9.25
N LYS A 180 1.41 -4.79 10.16
CA LYS A 180 1.01 -6.20 10.28
C LYS A 180 0.00 -6.58 9.20
N PRO A 181 0.29 -7.55 8.32
CA PRO A 181 -0.65 -7.98 7.29
C PRO A 181 -2.00 -8.44 7.84
N ASP A 182 -2.02 -9.09 9.01
CA ASP A 182 -3.22 -9.57 9.69
C ASP A 182 -4.07 -8.45 10.34
N LYS A 183 -3.51 -7.26 10.50
CA LYS A 183 -4.19 -6.05 11.00
C LYS A 183 -4.50 -5.05 9.89
N ARG A 184 -3.84 -5.22 8.74
CA ARG A 184 -4.08 -4.35 7.57
C ARG A 184 -5.49 -4.50 7.09
N MET A 185 -6.13 -3.37 6.75
CA MET A 185 -7.49 -3.32 6.25
C MET A 185 -7.67 -4.24 5.03
N THR A 186 -8.67 -5.12 5.08
CA THR A 186 -9.05 -5.98 3.96
C THR A 186 -9.93 -5.24 2.96
N PRO A 187 -10.11 -5.74 1.71
CA PRO A 187 -11.08 -5.16 0.78
C PRO A 187 -12.50 -5.08 1.36
N GLU A 188 -12.93 -6.09 2.14
CA GLU A 188 -14.25 -6.12 2.80
C GLU A 188 -14.39 -5.03 3.86
N ASP A 189 -13.35 -4.80 4.66
CA ASP A 189 -13.31 -3.72 5.64
C ASP A 189 -13.31 -2.36 4.95
N ALA A 190 -12.55 -2.25 3.85
CA ALA A 190 -12.48 -1.04 3.04
C ALA A 190 -13.83 -0.62 2.49
N PHE A 191 -14.71 -1.55 2.06
CA PHE A 191 -16.08 -1.23 1.64
C PHE A 191 -16.95 -0.70 2.79
N ARG A 192 -16.61 -1.01 4.05
CA ARG A 192 -17.30 -0.50 5.25
C ARG A 192 -16.71 0.81 5.75
N HIS A 193 -15.56 1.24 5.22
CA HIS A 193 -14.88 2.46 5.65
C HIS A 193 -15.70 3.72 5.30
N PRO A 194 -15.79 4.74 6.17
CA PRO A 194 -16.58 5.96 5.95
C PRO A 194 -16.27 6.62 4.61
N TRP A 195 -14.98 6.76 4.27
CA TRP A 195 -14.56 7.38 3.02
C TRP A 195 -15.12 6.68 1.78
N ILE A 196 -15.13 5.34 1.74
CA ILE A 196 -15.67 4.54 0.62
C ILE A 196 -17.20 4.54 0.63
N LYS A 197 -17.85 4.41 1.80
CA LYS A 197 -19.31 4.47 1.91
C LYS A 197 -19.90 5.74 1.34
N THR A 198 -19.25 6.89 1.59
CA THR A 198 -19.65 8.18 1.01
C THR A 198 -19.62 8.11 -0.53
N GLY A 199 -18.55 7.56 -1.12
CA GLY A 199 -18.45 7.40 -2.57
C GLY A 199 -19.48 6.46 -3.17
N ILE A 200 -19.83 5.37 -2.48
CA ILE A 200 -20.89 4.43 -2.91
C ILE A 200 -22.25 5.13 -2.92
N LYS A 201 -22.57 5.93 -1.89
CA LYS A 201 -23.81 6.72 -1.83
C LYS A 201 -23.89 7.71 -3.00
N GLU A 202 -22.80 8.45 -3.26
CA GLU A 202 -22.72 9.39 -4.39
C GLU A 202 -22.95 8.71 -5.75
N LEU A 203 -22.43 7.49 -5.92
CA LEU A 203 -22.62 6.71 -7.15
C LEU A 203 -24.08 6.27 -7.31
N LYS A 204 -24.73 5.75 -6.27
CA LYS A 204 -26.14 5.34 -6.29
C LYS A 204 -27.06 6.51 -6.65
N GLN A 205 -26.91 7.65 -6.00
CA GLN A 205 -27.68 8.85 -6.27
C GLN A 205 -27.58 9.31 -7.73
N LYS A 206 -26.39 9.20 -8.35
CA LYS A 206 -26.20 9.55 -9.75
C LYS A 206 -26.84 8.57 -10.72
N MET A 207 -26.96 7.29 -10.34
CA MET A 207 -27.62 6.28 -11.18
C MET A 207 -29.16 6.42 -11.12
N GLU A 208 -29.71 6.89 -9.98
CA GLU A 208 -31.14 7.15 -9.82
C GLU A 208 -31.62 8.42 -10.55
N GLN A 209 -30.69 9.31 -10.92
CA GLN A 209 -30.98 10.58 -11.62
C GLN A 209 -30.80 10.48 -13.15
N GLN A 210 -30.40 9.32 -13.67
CA GLN A 210 -30.27 9.04 -15.11
C GLN A 210 -31.41 8.13 -15.63
#